data_197729b8c70e677810ed5ab9824c75cb
#
_entry.id   197729b8c70e677810ed5ab9824c75cb
#
_cell.length_a   1.000
_cell.length_b   1.000
_cell.length_c   1.000
_cell.angle_alpha   90.00
_cell.angle_beta   90.00
_cell.angle_gamma   90.00
#
_symmetry.space_group_name_H-M   'P 1'
#
loop_
_entity.id
_entity.type
_entity.pdbx_description
1 polymer ?
#
loop_
_entity_poly.entity_id
_entity_poly.type
_entity_poly.pdbx_seq_one_letter_code
_entity_poly.pdbx_strand_id
1 'polypeptide(L)'
;MLYLTIVSMEINLNCDLGEKSKHHSNVNDPDLLEIVNSANIACGYHAGDEETMKQVIQISKKNGVSIGAHPSFNDPENFGRERINLSSSEIKKLIIDQYKILQNIANKYDQKVSHIKPHGALNNMACEDIELATTLAKTIKEINKDLIYLVPTGSKMEEAAKKFDMKIACEIFADRNYEDDGNLISRKKPNALIADPQQAKKHVLLMVKNQTLNCHSGKQIPCQIDSVCIHGDNKNSLATAKSIKDNLLDNGLKLKTLNTMEKFLKW
;
A
#
# COMPACT_ATOMS: atom_id res chain seq x y z
N MET A 1 -33.64 -16.65 20.35
CA MET A 1 -33.27 -16.09 19.02
C MET A 1 -31.94 -15.41 19.18
N LEU A 2 -30.81 -16.12 18.92
CA LEU A 2 -29.47 -15.53 18.95
C LEU A 2 -29.33 -14.63 17.72
N TYR A 3 -29.29 -13.32 17.92
CA TYR A 3 -28.80 -12.40 16.90
C TYR A 3 -27.30 -12.66 16.74
N LEU A 4 -26.93 -13.47 15.73
CA LEU A 4 -25.60 -13.47 15.21
C LEU A 4 -25.33 -12.05 14.68
N THR A 5 -24.62 -11.26 15.45
CA THR A 5 -24.06 -9.98 14.97
C THR A 5 -23.13 -10.37 13.82
N ILE A 6 -23.58 -10.19 12.58
CA ILE A 6 -22.71 -10.30 11.42
C ILE A 6 -21.70 -9.18 11.58
N VAL A 7 -20.53 -9.50 12.11
CA VAL A 7 -19.40 -8.57 12.11
C VAL A 7 -19.03 -8.39 10.64
N SER A 8 -19.44 -7.27 10.07
CA SER A 8 -19.09 -6.97 8.68
C SER A 8 -17.58 -6.76 8.60
N MET A 9 -16.91 -7.50 7.71
CA MET A 9 -15.47 -7.42 7.50
C MET A 9 -15.08 -5.99 7.09
N GLU A 10 -14.11 -5.41 7.79
CA GLU A 10 -13.49 -4.14 7.42
C GLU A 10 -12.37 -4.38 6.41
N ILE A 11 -12.26 -3.52 5.42
CA ILE A 11 -11.22 -3.53 4.41
C ILE A 11 -10.80 -2.11 4.07
N ASN A 12 -9.54 -1.91 3.74
CA ASN A 12 -9.01 -0.64 3.30
C ASN A 12 -8.74 -0.65 1.79
N LEU A 13 -9.00 0.47 1.13
CA LEU A 13 -8.50 0.73 -0.23
C LEU A 13 -7.38 1.74 -0.15
N ASN A 14 -6.22 1.41 -0.68
CA ASN A 14 -5.08 2.32 -0.74
C ASN A 14 -4.61 2.54 -2.18
N CYS A 15 -3.96 3.68 -2.41
CA CYS A 15 -3.35 4.03 -3.69
C CYS A 15 -2.02 4.73 -3.46
N ASP A 16 -1.05 4.46 -4.36
CA ASP A 16 0.21 5.17 -4.42
C ASP A 16 -0.02 6.47 -5.20
N LEU A 17 0.25 7.61 -4.58
CA LEU A 17 -0.12 8.95 -5.03
C LEU A 17 1.02 9.96 -4.83
N GLY A 18 0.90 11.10 -5.48
CA GLY A 18 1.95 12.12 -5.44
C GLY A 18 3.20 11.72 -6.23
N GLU A 19 3.08 10.77 -7.14
CA GLU A 19 4.19 10.20 -7.91
C GLU A 19 4.49 10.97 -9.20
N LYS A 20 4.28 12.29 -9.21
CA LYS A 20 4.61 13.15 -10.33
C LYS A 20 6.09 13.00 -10.73
N SER A 21 6.34 12.60 -11.96
CA SER A 21 7.68 12.37 -12.51
C SER A 21 7.67 12.46 -14.04
N LYS A 22 8.82 12.30 -14.67
CA LYS A 22 8.92 12.17 -16.14
C LYS A 22 8.23 10.91 -16.68
N HIS A 23 8.00 9.91 -15.83
CA HIS A 23 7.41 8.62 -16.20
C HIS A 23 5.93 8.53 -15.87
N HIS A 24 5.44 9.37 -14.96
CA HIS A 24 4.09 9.27 -14.44
C HIS A 24 3.47 10.66 -14.23
N SER A 25 2.23 10.80 -14.70
CA SER A 25 1.41 11.98 -14.45
C SER A 25 0.49 11.69 -13.26
N ASN A 26 0.46 12.59 -12.28
CA ASN A 26 -0.44 12.53 -11.14
C ASN A 26 -1.79 13.20 -11.37
N VAL A 27 -2.21 13.32 -12.62
CA VAL A 27 -3.47 14.01 -13.01
C VAL A 27 -4.72 13.37 -12.40
N ASN A 28 -4.68 12.06 -12.13
CA ASN A 28 -5.80 11.32 -11.54
C ASN A 28 -5.81 11.33 -9.99
N ASP A 29 -4.78 11.86 -9.35
CA ASP A 29 -4.67 11.84 -7.89
C ASP A 29 -5.90 12.45 -7.18
N PRO A 30 -6.43 13.62 -7.60
CA PRO A 30 -7.62 14.19 -6.96
C PRO A 30 -8.84 13.27 -7.02
N ASP A 31 -9.10 12.65 -8.17
CA ASP A 31 -10.25 11.76 -8.37
C ASP A 31 -10.08 10.43 -7.63
N LEU A 32 -8.84 9.90 -7.57
CA LEU A 32 -8.53 8.70 -6.79
C LEU A 32 -8.72 8.94 -5.29
N LEU A 33 -8.39 10.14 -4.80
CA LEU A 33 -8.59 10.53 -3.40
C LEU A 33 -10.07 10.66 -2.99
N GLU A 34 -11.02 10.70 -3.93
CA GLU A 34 -12.45 10.59 -3.65
C GLU A 34 -12.92 9.12 -3.52
N ILE A 35 -12.08 8.19 -3.98
CA ILE A 35 -12.43 6.77 -4.03
C ILE A 35 -11.77 5.98 -2.89
N VAL A 36 -10.46 6.19 -2.66
CA VAL A 36 -9.67 5.41 -1.72
C VAL A 36 -9.80 5.88 -0.27
N ASN A 37 -9.35 5.05 0.67
CA ASN A 37 -9.38 5.35 2.10
C ASN A 37 -8.00 5.73 2.65
N SER A 38 -6.93 5.35 1.95
CA SER A 38 -5.55 5.64 2.34
C SER A 38 -4.70 6.01 1.13
N ALA A 39 -3.84 7.01 1.29
CA ALA A 39 -2.90 7.51 0.29
C ALA A 39 -1.47 7.21 0.73
N ASN A 40 -0.71 6.48 -0.09
CA ASN A 40 0.73 6.31 0.11
C ASN A 40 1.43 7.39 -0.70
N ILE A 41 1.99 8.39 -0.03
CA ILE A 41 2.50 9.61 -0.68
C ILE A 41 3.99 9.48 -0.97
N ALA A 42 4.37 9.62 -2.24
CA ALA A 42 5.77 9.69 -2.67
C ALA A 42 6.53 10.79 -1.93
N CYS A 43 7.76 10.48 -1.49
CA CYS A 43 8.53 11.35 -0.59
C CYS A 43 9.71 12.06 -1.29
N GLY A 44 9.64 12.25 -2.60
CA GLY A 44 10.61 13.02 -3.38
C GLY A 44 11.84 12.25 -3.87
N TYR A 45 12.02 10.97 -3.50
CA TYR A 45 13.21 10.20 -3.88
C TYR A 45 13.05 9.47 -5.22
N HIS A 46 11.89 8.88 -5.48
CA HIS A 46 11.59 8.26 -6.77
C HIS A 46 10.67 9.13 -7.62
N ALA A 47 9.84 9.92 -6.97
CA ALA A 47 8.85 10.80 -7.58
C ALA A 47 8.34 11.83 -6.58
N GLY A 48 7.59 12.81 -7.08
CA GLY A 48 6.97 13.86 -6.29
C GLY A 48 7.95 14.96 -5.87
N ASP A 49 7.37 16.02 -5.36
CA ASP A 49 8.05 17.18 -4.80
C ASP A 49 7.23 17.76 -3.62
N GLU A 50 7.75 18.77 -2.94
CA GLU A 50 7.06 19.39 -1.80
C GLU A 50 5.66 19.90 -2.17
N GLU A 51 5.48 20.49 -3.35
CA GLU A 51 4.18 21.00 -3.78
C GLU A 51 3.19 19.88 -4.08
N THR A 52 3.65 18.80 -4.70
CA THR A 52 2.82 17.61 -4.95
C THR A 52 2.40 16.95 -3.65
N MET A 53 3.31 16.76 -2.69
CA MET A 53 3.00 16.22 -1.36
C MET A 53 1.95 17.08 -0.65
N LYS A 54 2.11 18.40 -0.66
CA LYS A 54 1.17 19.36 -0.08
C LYS A 54 -0.23 19.22 -0.69
N GLN A 55 -0.33 19.17 -2.02
CA GLN A 55 -1.62 19.02 -2.72
C GLN A 55 -2.33 17.73 -2.32
N VAL A 56 -1.62 16.59 -2.33
CA VAL A 56 -2.19 15.30 -1.92
C VAL A 56 -2.64 15.33 -0.46
N ILE A 57 -1.85 15.91 0.46
CA ILE A 57 -2.21 16.04 1.88
C ILE A 57 -3.48 16.88 2.06
N GLN A 58 -3.60 18.00 1.37
CA GLN A 58 -4.77 18.88 1.49
C GLN A 58 -6.05 18.21 0.99
N ILE A 59 -5.98 17.51 -0.17
CA ILE A 59 -7.12 16.79 -0.73
C ILE A 59 -7.47 15.60 0.17
N SER A 60 -6.48 14.86 0.67
CA SER A 60 -6.68 13.77 1.63
C SER A 60 -7.40 14.23 2.89
N LYS A 61 -6.99 15.39 3.47
CA LYS A 61 -7.66 15.99 4.62
C LYS A 61 -9.12 16.30 4.35
N LYS A 62 -9.42 16.90 3.19
CA LYS A 62 -10.78 17.25 2.76
C LYS A 62 -11.67 16.01 2.64
N ASN A 63 -11.12 14.91 2.11
CA ASN A 63 -11.88 13.70 1.80
C ASN A 63 -11.84 12.65 2.95
N GLY A 64 -11.19 12.96 4.08
CA GLY A 64 -11.07 12.02 5.20
C GLY A 64 -10.20 10.80 4.89
N VAL A 65 -9.25 10.92 3.96
CA VAL A 65 -8.30 9.88 3.56
C VAL A 65 -7.09 9.90 4.49
N SER A 66 -6.69 8.76 5.02
CA SER A 66 -5.46 8.67 5.82
C SER A 66 -4.23 8.76 4.95
N ILE A 67 -3.17 9.42 5.44
CA ILE A 67 -1.92 9.58 4.69
C ILE A 67 -0.80 8.72 5.26
N GLY A 68 0.02 8.17 4.39
CA GLY A 68 1.20 7.37 4.71
C GLY A 68 2.41 7.76 3.87
N ALA A 69 3.60 7.44 4.38
CA ALA A 69 4.84 7.65 3.65
C ALA A 69 5.11 6.50 2.67
N HIS A 70 5.52 6.84 1.44
CA HIS A 70 5.85 5.89 0.38
C HIS A 70 7.34 5.99 0.00
N PRO A 71 8.26 5.57 0.92
CA PRO A 71 9.68 5.73 0.71
C PRO A 71 10.24 4.73 -0.30
N SER A 72 11.22 5.16 -1.07
CA SER A 72 11.89 4.40 -2.12
C SER A 72 13.39 4.59 -2.08
N PHE A 73 14.12 3.82 -2.89
CA PHE A 73 15.48 4.19 -3.26
C PHE A 73 15.51 5.57 -3.91
N ASN A 74 16.64 6.29 -3.78
CA ASN A 74 16.83 7.56 -4.46
C ASN A 74 17.19 7.29 -5.94
N ASP A 75 16.16 7.05 -6.73
CA ASP A 75 16.28 6.63 -8.13
C ASP A 75 15.14 7.25 -8.97
N PRO A 76 15.11 8.58 -9.14
CA PRO A 76 14.09 9.26 -9.92
C PRO A 76 14.14 8.89 -11.40
N GLU A 77 15.30 8.51 -11.91
CA GLU A 77 15.51 8.15 -13.32
C GLU A 77 14.75 6.88 -13.70
N ASN A 78 14.67 5.89 -12.81
CA ASN A 78 13.98 4.62 -13.04
C ASN A 78 12.72 4.47 -12.15
N PHE A 79 12.26 5.58 -11.60
CA PHE A 79 11.04 5.57 -10.75
C PHE A 79 11.15 4.63 -9.54
N GLY A 80 12.34 4.54 -8.94
CA GLY A 80 12.60 3.66 -7.80
C GLY A 80 12.47 2.17 -8.10
N ARG A 81 12.53 1.76 -9.36
CA ARG A 81 12.32 0.35 -9.79
C ARG A 81 13.61 -0.43 -10.03
N GLU A 82 14.78 0.23 -9.96
CA GLU A 82 16.07 -0.44 -10.01
C GLU A 82 16.47 -1.00 -8.63
N ARG A 83 17.03 -2.22 -8.64
CA ARG A 83 17.51 -2.87 -7.42
C ARG A 83 18.85 -2.26 -7.01
N ILE A 84 18.87 -1.62 -5.85
CA ILE A 84 20.05 -0.96 -5.30
C ILE A 84 20.44 -1.64 -3.99
N ASN A 85 21.68 -2.12 -3.90
CA ASN A 85 22.20 -2.71 -2.67
C ASN A 85 22.76 -1.60 -1.78
N LEU A 86 22.15 -1.43 -0.62
CA LEU A 86 22.55 -0.50 0.42
C LEU A 86 22.80 -1.24 1.73
N SER A 87 23.71 -0.72 2.55
CA SER A 87 23.90 -1.21 3.90
C SER A 87 22.68 -0.94 4.78
N SER A 88 22.53 -1.68 5.89
CA SER A 88 21.42 -1.46 6.84
C SER A 88 21.38 -0.03 7.39
N SER A 89 22.54 0.62 7.56
CA SER A 89 22.63 2.03 8.00
C SER A 89 22.12 3.01 6.95
N GLU A 90 22.41 2.76 5.67
CA GLU A 90 21.91 3.58 4.55
C GLU A 90 20.42 3.39 4.37
N ILE A 91 19.89 2.15 4.45
CA ILE A 91 18.46 1.87 4.43
C ILE A 91 17.76 2.58 5.57
N LYS A 92 18.29 2.49 6.81
CA LYS A 92 17.73 3.19 7.97
C LYS A 92 17.66 4.69 7.72
N LYS A 93 18.74 5.31 7.27
CA LYS A 93 18.77 6.74 6.95
C LYS A 93 17.75 7.11 5.87
N LEU A 94 17.70 6.33 4.80
CA LEU A 94 16.81 6.53 3.66
C LEU A 94 15.33 6.56 4.09
N ILE A 95 14.91 5.64 4.95
CA ILE A 95 13.52 5.56 5.45
C ILE A 95 13.22 6.73 6.39
N ILE A 96 14.12 7.02 7.33
CA ILE A 96 13.93 8.11 8.29
C ILE A 96 13.82 9.45 7.59
N ASP A 97 14.69 9.74 6.62
CA ASP A 97 14.73 11.02 5.91
C ASP A 97 13.41 11.25 5.16
N GLN A 98 12.96 10.25 4.40
CA GLN A 98 11.72 10.37 3.61
C GLN A 98 10.48 10.47 4.50
N TYR A 99 10.41 9.69 5.58
CA TYR A 99 9.32 9.85 6.56
C TYR A 99 9.28 11.26 7.14
N LYS A 100 10.44 11.81 7.55
CA LYS A 100 10.54 13.16 8.11
C LYS A 100 10.12 14.24 7.11
N ILE A 101 10.50 14.10 5.83
CA ILE A 101 10.09 15.04 4.78
C ILE A 101 8.55 15.12 4.76
N LEU A 102 7.88 13.99 4.60
CA LEU A 102 6.41 13.98 4.52
C LEU A 102 5.75 14.44 5.83
N GLN A 103 6.22 13.95 7.00
CA GLN A 103 5.65 14.32 8.29
C GLN A 103 5.78 15.82 8.57
N ASN A 104 6.90 16.45 8.20
CA ASN A 104 7.10 17.89 8.37
C ASN A 104 6.12 18.70 7.50
N ILE A 105 5.85 18.24 6.29
CA ILE A 105 4.84 18.89 5.44
C ILE A 105 3.44 18.65 6.03
N ALA A 106 3.11 17.42 6.41
CA ALA A 106 1.82 17.06 6.98
C ALA A 106 1.47 17.88 8.24
N ASN A 107 2.47 18.14 9.11
CA ASN A 107 2.29 18.97 10.31
C ASN A 107 1.81 20.39 10.00
N LYS A 108 2.22 20.98 8.87
CA LYS A 108 1.77 22.32 8.44
C LYS A 108 0.26 22.36 8.12
N TYR A 109 -0.36 21.19 7.95
CA TYR A 109 -1.78 21.02 7.61
C TYR A 109 -2.57 20.26 8.68
N ASP A 110 -2.05 20.14 9.90
CA ASP A 110 -2.66 19.40 11.02
C ASP A 110 -2.97 17.93 10.61
N GLN A 111 -2.10 17.33 9.82
CA GLN A 111 -2.20 15.93 9.43
C GLN A 111 -1.05 15.12 10.03
N LYS A 112 -1.33 13.84 10.30
CA LYS A 112 -0.36 12.91 10.84
C LYS A 112 -0.16 11.75 9.88
N VAL A 113 1.08 11.43 9.55
CA VAL A 113 1.42 10.20 8.81
C VAL A 113 1.05 9.01 9.67
N SER A 114 0.08 8.21 9.23
CA SER A 114 -0.51 7.09 9.97
C SER A 114 0.12 5.74 9.64
N HIS A 115 0.70 5.62 8.44
CA HIS A 115 1.25 4.37 7.95
C HIS A 115 2.47 4.60 7.06
N ILE A 116 3.17 3.52 6.77
CA ILE A 116 4.33 3.53 5.87
C ILE A 116 4.29 2.30 4.97
N LYS A 117 4.58 2.50 3.70
CA LYS A 117 4.61 1.48 2.65
C LYS A 117 5.81 1.74 1.74
N PRO A 118 6.83 0.87 1.72
CA PRO A 118 7.95 1.01 0.77
C PRO A 118 7.49 0.91 -0.69
N HIS A 119 8.15 1.64 -1.56
CA HIS A 119 7.87 1.67 -3.00
C HIS A 119 8.81 0.77 -3.80
N GLY A 120 8.32 0.27 -4.92
CA GLY A 120 9.10 -0.23 -6.05
C GLY A 120 10.09 -1.34 -5.71
N ALA A 121 11.35 -1.18 -6.13
CA ALA A 121 12.38 -2.19 -5.91
C ALA A 121 12.68 -2.41 -4.43
N LEU A 122 12.63 -1.38 -3.59
CA LEU A 122 12.82 -1.51 -2.15
C LEU A 122 11.77 -2.45 -1.52
N ASN A 123 10.50 -2.27 -1.89
CA ASN A 123 9.42 -3.16 -1.45
C ASN A 123 9.64 -4.59 -1.94
N ASN A 124 9.92 -4.78 -3.25
CA ASN A 124 10.06 -6.10 -3.83
C ASN A 124 11.25 -6.87 -3.25
N MET A 125 12.39 -6.19 -3.06
CA MET A 125 13.56 -6.80 -2.40
C MET A 125 13.26 -7.20 -0.96
N ALA A 126 12.56 -6.36 -0.20
CA ALA A 126 12.19 -6.66 1.17
C ALA A 126 11.14 -7.78 1.29
N CYS A 127 10.30 -8.00 0.26
CA CYS A 127 9.41 -9.16 0.21
C CYS A 127 10.16 -10.48 0.10
N GLU A 128 11.35 -10.48 -0.51
CA GLU A 128 12.17 -11.66 -0.80
C GLU A 128 13.27 -11.89 0.25
N ASP A 129 13.78 -10.83 0.87
CA ASP A 129 14.95 -10.82 1.76
C ASP A 129 14.57 -10.48 3.21
N ILE A 130 14.74 -11.44 4.11
CA ILE A 130 14.40 -11.30 5.53
C ILE A 130 15.32 -10.32 6.27
N GLU A 131 16.58 -10.13 5.85
CA GLU A 131 17.50 -9.22 6.49
C GLU A 131 17.13 -7.77 6.18
N LEU A 132 16.82 -7.48 4.91
CA LEU A 132 16.29 -6.19 4.49
C LEU A 132 14.93 -5.90 5.14
N ALA A 133 14.02 -6.87 5.13
CA ALA A 133 12.72 -6.76 5.79
C ALA A 133 12.85 -6.46 7.29
N THR A 134 13.79 -7.13 7.96
CA THR A 134 14.11 -6.89 9.38
C THR A 134 14.64 -5.48 9.61
N THR A 135 15.53 -4.99 8.75
CA THR A 135 16.08 -3.63 8.82
C THR A 135 14.96 -2.59 8.67
N LEU A 136 14.05 -2.78 7.71
CA LEU A 136 12.89 -1.90 7.52
C LEU A 136 11.97 -1.92 8.75
N ALA A 137 11.57 -3.11 9.22
CA ALA A 137 10.68 -3.24 10.37
C ALA A 137 11.24 -2.57 11.62
N LYS A 138 12.50 -2.82 11.97
CA LYS A 138 13.19 -2.15 13.09
C LYS A 138 13.18 -0.63 12.93
N THR A 139 13.56 -0.16 11.76
CA THR A 139 13.63 1.29 11.47
C THR A 139 12.27 1.96 11.63
N ILE A 140 11.22 1.36 11.07
CA ILE A 140 9.86 1.91 11.15
C ILE A 140 9.38 1.95 12.59
N LYS A 141 9.61 0.88 13.36
CA LYS A 141 9.27 0.83 14.79
C LYS A 141 10.02 1.89 15.61
N GLU A 142 11.29 2.14 15.30
CA GLU A 142 12.10 3.18 15.95
C GLU A 142 11.62 4.60 15.61
N ILE A 143 11.12 4.82 14.39
CA ILE A 143 10.55 6.13 14.01
C ILE A 143 9.31 6.43 14.83
N ASN A 144 8.36 5.51 14.86
CA ASN A 144 7.14 5.63 15.66
C ASN A 144 6.46 4.25 15.75
N LYS A 145 6.34 3.72 16.98
CA LYS A 145 5.71 2.43 17.27
C LYS A 145 4.23 2.36 16.86
N ASP A 146 3.57 3.51 16.71
CA ASP A 146 2.15 3.60 16.36
C ASP A 146 1.91 3.60 14.84
N LEU A 147 2.96 3.68 14.03
CA LEU A 147 2.84 3.56 12.57
C LEU A 147 2.33 2.18 12.18
N ILE A 148 1.36 2.18 11.29
CA ILE A 148 0.90 0.95 10.66
C ILE A 148 1.87 0.62 9.51
N TYR A 149 2.46 -0.56 9.54
CA TYR A 149 3.30 -1.03 8.44
C TYR A 149 2.42 -1.74 7.43
N LEU A 150 2.25 -1.13 6.25
CA LEU A 150 1.49 -1.70 5.14
C LEU A 150 2.42 -2.57 4.31
N VAL A 151 2.16 -3.87 4.30
CA VAL A 151 3.06 -4.88 3.73
C VAL A 151 2.30 -5.84 2.80
N PRO A 152 2.92 -6.31 1.71
CA PRO A 152 2.35 -7.38 0.92
C PRO A 152 2.14 -8.64 1.75
N THR A 153 0.94 -9.20 1.68
CA THR A 153 0.58 -10.40 2.46
C THR A 153 1.45 -11.59 2.09
N GLY A 154 1.82 -12.42 3.06
CA GLY A 154 2.68 -13.61 2.88
C GLY A 154 4.16 -13.31 2.65
N SER A 155 4.59 -12.04 2.66
CA SER A 155 5.96 -11.63 2.36
C SER A 155 6.91 -11.76 3.56
N LYS A 156 8.23 -11.67 3.30
CA LYS A 156 9.24 -11.53 4.36
C LYS A 156 9.07 -10.24 5.17
N MET A 157 8.44 -9.22 4.60
CA MET A 157 8.11 -7.99 5.33
C MET A 157 7.08 -8.26 6.43
N GLU A 158 6.02 -9.03 6.12
CA GLU A 158 5.03 -9.44 7.12
C GLU A 158 5.67 -10.31 8.21
N GLU A 159 6.52 -11.28 7.82
CA GLU A 159 7.26 -12.14 8.75
C GLU A 159 8.13 -11.32 9.71
N ALA A 160 8.92 -10.38 9.18
CA ALA A 160 9.76 -9.50 9.98
C ALA A 160 8.94 -8.61 10.92
N ALA A 161 7.88 -7.97 10.41
CA ALA A 161 7.06 -7.07 11.20
C ALA A 161 6.35 -7.78 12.37
N LYS A 162 5.88 -9.03 12.18
CA LYS A 162 5.34 -9.87 13.25
C LYS A 162 6.34 -10.13 14.35
N LYS A 163 7.62 -10.41 14.02
CA LYS A 163 8.70 -10.62 15.02
C LYS A 163 8.92 -9.41 15.92
N PHE A 164 8.60 -8.21 15.43
CA PHE A 164 8.74 -6.96 16.19
C PHE A 164 7.43 -6.47 16.80
N ASP A 165 6.38 -7.26 16.80
CA ASP A 165 5.07 -6.87 17.34
C ASP A 165 4.67 -5.48 16.86
N MET A 166 4.50 -5.33 15.54
CA MET A 166 4.13 -4.09 14.87
C MET A 166 2.66 -4.09 14.48
N LYS A 167 2.06 -2.91 14.39
CA LYS A 167 0.77 -2.74 13.72
C LYS A 167 0.95 -3.01 12.23
N ILE A 168 0.41 -4.13 11.72
CA ILE A 168 0.59 -4.59 10.36
C ILE A 168 -0.75 -4.56 9.63
N ALA A 169 -0.78 -3.92 8.46
CA ALA A 169 -1.85 -4.09 7.48
C ALA A 169 -1.32 -4.93 6.30
N CYS A 170 -1.92 -6.09 6.09
CA CYS A 170 -1.56 -6.98 5.00
C CYS A 170 -2.31 -6.57 3.73
N GLU A 171 -1.57 -6.28 2.65
CA GLU A 171 -2.16 -5.83 1.40
C GLU A 171 -2.09 -6.85 0.28
N ILE A 172 -3.06 -6.76 -0.62
CA ILE A 172 -3.06 -7.37 -1.95
C ILE A 172 -3.11 -6.27 -3.01
N PHE A 173 -2.72 -6.63 -4.24
CA PHE A 173 -2.74 -5.72 -5.38
C PHE A 173 -3.88 -6.06 -6.33
N ALA A 174 -4.71 -5.08 -6.65
CA ALA A 174 -5.90 -5.27 -7.45
C ALA A 174 -5.61 -5.67 -8.91
N ASP A 175 -4.51 -5.18 -9.45
CA ASP A 175 -4.11 -5.29 -10.86
C ASP A 175 -2.94 -6.24 -11.10
N ARG A 176 -2.57 -7.07 -10.11
CA ARG A 176 -1.39 -7.94 -10.17
C ARG A 176 -1.74 -9.41 -9.97
N ASN A 177 -1.05 -10.26 -10.71
CA ASN A 177 -1.06 -11.70 -10.49
C ASN A 177 0.11 -12.16 -9.62
N TYR A 178 -0.06 -13.32 -8.98
CA TYR A 178 0.88 -13.92 -8.02
C TYR A 178 1.45 -15.23 -8.54
N GLU A 179 2.72 -15.48 -8.24
CA GLU A 179 3.38 -16.78 -8.37
C GLU A 179 2.93 -17.74 -7.26
N ASP A 180 3.26 -19.02 -7.38
CA ASP A 180 2.87 -20.06 -6.41
C ASP A 180 3.57 -19.96 -5.04
N ASP A 181 4.53 -19.09 -4.89
CA ASP A 181 5.19 -18.74 -3.64
C ASP A 181 4.56 -17.50 -2.94
N GLY A 182 3.56 -16.86 -3.58
CA GLY A 182 2.88 -15.67 -3.09
C GLY A 182 3.53 -14.36 -3.53
N ASN A 183 4.65 -14.39 -4.23
CA ASN A 183 5.28 -13.19 -4.78
C ASN A 183 4.55 -12.68 -6.03
N LEU A 184 4.67 -11.38 -6.29
CA LEU A 184 4.12 -10.79 -7.51
C LEU A 184 4.85 -11.31 -8.76
N ILE A 185 4.12 -11.67 -9.80
CA ILE A 185 4.69 -11.98 -11.10
C ILE A 185 5.46 -10.75 -11.61
N SER A 186 6.72 -10.95 -12.03
CA SER A 186 7.55 -9.87 -12.56
C SER A 186 6.86 -9.14 -13.71
N ARG A 187 6.83 -7.81 -13.70
CA ARG A 187 6.22 -6.98 -14.78
C ARG A 187 6.81 -7.28 -16.18
N LYS A 188 7.98 -7.93 -16.25
CA LYS A 188 8.62 -8.35 -17.51
C LYS A 188 7.98 -9.62 -18.10
N LYS A 189 7.20 -10.37 -17.30
CA LYS A 189 6.53 -11.60 -17.75
C LYS A 189 5.12 -11.29 -18.30
N PRO A 190 4.62 -12.06 -19.26
CA PRO A 190 3.22 -12.02 -19.65
C PRO A 190 2.34 -12.37 -18.43
N ASN A 191 1.13 -11.89 -18.41
CA ASN A 191 0.16 -12.12 -17.34
C ASN A 191 0.55 -11.55 -15.95
N ALA A 192 1.53 -10.62 -15.87
CA ALA A 192 1.87 -9.95 -14.63
C ALA A 192 0.76 -8.99 -14.16
N LEU A 193 0.02 -8.43 -15.13
CA LEU A 193 -1.00 -7.41 -14.89
C LEU A 193 -2.40 -7.92 -15.24
N ILE A 194 -3.38 -7.48 -14.45
CA ILE A 194 -4.82 -7.64 -14.73
C ILE A 194 -5.32 -6.29 -15.24
N ALA A 195 -5.44 -6.17 -16.56
CA ALA A 195 -5.79 -4.90 -17.21
C ALA A 195 -7.32 -4.65 -17.28
N ASP A 196 -8.13 -5.70 -17.24
CA ASP A 196 -9.59 -5.60 -17.31
C ASP A 196 -10.18 -5.29 -15.92
N PRO A 197 -10.89 -4.15 -15.75
CA PRO A 197 -11.52 -3.79 -14.48
C PRO A 197 -12.50 -4.83 -13.94
N GLN A 198 -13.19 -5.58 -14.81
CA GLN A 198 -14.14 -6.61 -14.37
C GLN A 198 -13.42 -7.85 -13.84
N GLN A 199 -12.28 -8.21 -14.42
CA GLN A 199 -11.43 -9.28 -13.89
C GLN A 199 -10.80 -8.86 -12.57
N ALA A 200 -10.23 -7.66 -12.48
CA ALA A 200 -9.66 -7.11 -11.26
C ALA A 200 -10.68 -7.10 -10.10
N LYS A 201 -11.88 -6.62 -10.36
CA LYS A 201 -12.99 -6.60 -9.39
C LYS A 201 -13.32 -7.99 -8.84
N LYS A 202 -13.45 -8.99 -9.71
CA LYS A 202 -13.75 -10.38 -9.30
C LYS A 202 -12.59 -10.99 -8.52
N HIS A 203 -11.37 -10.78 -9.00
CA HIS A 203 -10.14 -11.27 -8.38
C HIS A 203 -10.00 -10.75 -6.94
N VAL A 204 -10.13 -9.45 -6.74
CA VAL A 204 -10.09 -8.80 -5.42
C VAL A 204 -11.17 -9.37 -4.49
N LEU A 205 -12.43 -9.42 -4.94
CA LEU A 205 -13.52 -9.89 -4.10
C LEU A 205 -13.33 -11.32 -3.63
N LEU A 206 -12.86 -12.21 -4.51
CA LEU A 206 -12.59 -13.60 -4.15
C LEU A 206 -11.47 -13.71 -3.12
N MET A 207 -10.36 -13.00 -3.31
CA MET A 207 -9.24 -12.99 -2.36
C MET A 207 -9.68 -12.46 -1.00
N VAL A 208 -10.38 -11.32 -0.96
CA VAL A 208 -10.82 -10.69 0.29
C VAL A 208 -11.83 -11.58 1.03
N LYS A 209 -12.84 -12.13 0.34
CA LYS A 209 -13.85 -12.99 1.00
C LYS A 209 -13.28 -14.30 1.54
N ASN A 210 -12.36 -14.89 0.80
CA ASN A 210 -11.79 -16.18 1.16
C ASN A 210 -10.55 -16.05 2.05
N GLN A 211 -10.02 -14.84 2.22
CA GLN A 211 -8.73 -14.60 2.90
C GLN A 211 -7.63 -15.50 2.31
N THR A 212 -7.49 -15.44 0.98
CA THR A 212 -6.51 -16.21 0.21
C THR A 212 -5.88 -15.36 -0.88
N LEU A 213 -4.57 -15.54 -1.14
CA LEU A 213 -3.96 -15.15 -2.40
C LEU A 213 -4.37 -16.16 -3.47
N ASN A 214 -4.88 -15.67 -4.59
CA ASN A 214 -5.18 -16.48 -5.76
C ASN A 214 -4.03 -16.37 -6.76
N CYS A 215 -3.18 -17.40 -6.83
CA CYS A 215 -2.05 -17.47 -7.75
C CYS A 215 -2.52 -17.67 -9.19
N HIS A 216 -1.70 -17.23 -10.13
CA HIS A 216 -2.01 -17.37 -11.57
C HIS A 216 -2.19 -18.84 -12.02
N SER A 217 -1.54 -19.77 -11.37
CA SER A 217 -1.71 -21.23 -11.60
C SER A 217 -3.07 -21.78 -11.16
N GLY A 218 -3.81 -21.02 -10.33
CA GLY A 218 -5.02 -21.48 -9.64
C GLY A 218 -4.78 -21.94 -8.22
N LYS A 219 -3.51 -21.98 -7.74
CA LYS A 219 -3.20 -22.25 -6.34
C LYS A 219 -3.77 -21.15 -5.45
N GLN A 220 -4.29 -21.53 -4.28
CA GLN A 220 -4.76 -20.61 -3.25
C GLN A 220 -3.86 -20.72 -2.02
N ILE A 221 -3.40 -19.57 -1.51
CA ILE A 221 -2.55 -19.49 -0.33
C ILE A 221 -3.35 -18.76 0.75
N PRO A 222 -3.71 -19.43 1.87
CA PRO A 222 -4.39 -18.77 2.99
C PRO A 222 -3.53 -17.62 3.54
N CYS A 223 -4.16 -16.46 3.73
CA CYS A 223 -3.47 -15.26 4.21
C CYS A 223 -4.45 -14.30 4.89
N GLN A 224 -3.93 -13.30 5.57
CA GLN A 224 -4.72 -12.17 6.05
C GLN A 224 -4.72 -11.06 5.00
N ILE A 225 -5.88 -10.44 4.77
CA ILE A 225 -6.02 -9.31 3.86
C ILE A 225 -6.75 -8.19 4.58
N ASP A 226 -6.07 -7.07 4.78
CA ASP A 226 -6.56 -5.87 5.44
C ASP A 226 -6.75 -4.71 4.45
N SER A 227 -5.99 -4.72 3.36
CA SER A 227 -5.97 -3.62 2.40
C SER A 227 -5.83 -4.10 0.96
N VAL A 228 -6.41 -3.34 0.05
CA VAL A 228 -6.29 -3.55 -1.40
C VAL A 228 -5.60 -2.33 -2.00
N CYS A 229 -4.45 -2.55 -2.63
CA CYS A 229 -3.73 -1.52 -3.36
C CYS A 229 -4.26 -1.40 -4.79
N ILE A 230 -4.49 -0.16 -5.21
CA ILE A 230 -4.87 0.18 -6.59
C ILE A 230 -3.80 1.13 -7.13
N HIS A 231 -3.20 0.79 -8.26
CA HIS A 231 -2.23 1.68 -8.91
C HIS A 231 -2.92 2.73 -9.76
N GLY A 232 -2.45 3.98 -9.66
CA GLY A 232 -2.96 5.11 -10.42
C GLY A 232 -2.40 5.28 -11.83
N ASP A 233 -1.41 4.47 -12.21
CA ASP A 233 -0.54 4.64 -13.37
C ASP A 233 -1.11 4.11 -14.71
N ASN A 234 -2.32 3.59 -14.74
CA ASN A 234 -2.95 3.11 -15.97
C ASN A 234 -4.20 3.91 -16.36
N LYS A 235 -4.56 3.87 -17.67
CA LYS A 235 -5.69 4.61 -18.21
C LYS A 235 -7.04 4.24 -17.60
N ASN A 236 -7.15 3.03 -17.03
CA ASN A 236 -8.37 2.51 -16.44
C ASN A 236 -8.38 2.59 -14.91
N SER A 237 -7.36 3.20 -14.29
CA SER A 237 -7.17 3.21 -12.83
C SER A 237 -8.40 3.71 -12.07
N LEU A 238 -9.00 4.81 -12.50
CA LEU A 238 -10.22 5.38 -11.89
C LEU A 238 -11.42 4.43 -12.03
N ALA A 239 -11.64 3.89 -13.23
CA ALA A 239 -12.73 2.94 -13.46
C ALA A 239 -12.54 1.65 -12.64
N THR A 240 -11.31 1.16 -12.55
CA THR A 240 -10.96 -0.01 -11.75
C THR A 240 -11.16 0.27 -10.26
N ALA A 241 -10.67 1.40 -9.75
CA ALA A 241 -10.83 1.80 -8.35
C ALA A 241 -12.31 1.90 -7.96
N LYS A 242 -13.11 2.60 -8.76
CA LYS A 242 -14.55 2.74 -8.54
C LYS A 242 -15.27 1.39 -8.58
N SER A 243 -14.98 0.57 -9.60
CA SER A 243 -15.59 -0.76 -9.75
C SER A 243 -15.27 -1.69 -8.57
N ILE A 244 -14.05 -1.64 -8.03
CA ILE A 244 -13.66 -2.41 -6.86
C ILE A 244 -14.37 -1.87 -5.61
N LYS A 245 -14.36 -0.56 -5.38
CA LYS A 245 -15.05 0.08 -4.25
C LYS A 245 -16.52 -0.32 -4.20
N ASP A 246 -17.25 -0.12 -5.30
CA ASP A 246 -18.67 -0.42 -5.39
C ASP A 246 -18.92 -1.91 -5.12
N ASN A 247 -18.13 -2.79 -5.73
CA ASN A 247 -18.28 -4.23 -5.55
C ASN A 247 -18.01 -4.71 -4.12
N LEU A 248 -17.06 -4.12 -3.42
CA LEU A 248 -16.79 -4.45 -2.00
C LEU A 248 -17.96 -3.99 -1.13
N LEU A 249 -18.49 -2.79 -1.33
CA LEU A 249 -19.64 -2.26 -0.61
C LEU A 249 -20.91 -3.07 -0.88
N ASP A 250 -21.21 -3.41 -2.13
CA ASP A 250 -22.37 -4.22 -2.55
C ASP A 250 -22.31 -5.64 -1.92
N ASN A 251 -21.12 -6.11 -1.59
CA ASN A 251 -20.92 -7.40 -0.93
C ASN A 251 -20.82 -7.31 0.61
N GLY A 252 -21.21 -6.16 1.19
CA GLY A 252 -21.34 -5.98 2.63
C GLY A 252 -20.06 -5.72 3.40
N LEU A 253 -18.94 -5.42 2.70
CA LEU A 253 -17.71 -5.03 3.37
C LEU A 253 -17.77 -3.55 3.78
N LYS A 254 -17.11 -3.21 4.89
CA LYS A 254 -16.98 -1.82 5.37
C LYS A 254 -15.64 -1.26 4.97
N LEU A 255 -15.65 -0.21 4.16
CA LEU A 255 -14.43 0.50 3.81
C LEU A 255 -14.00 1.42 4.95
N LYS A 256 -12.72 1.36 5.34
CA LYS A 256 -12.13 2.12 6.44
C LYS A 256 -10.77 2.68 6.08
N THR A 257 -10.43 3.84 6.64
CA THR A 257 -9.03 4.29 6.69
C THR A 257 -8.23 3.37 7.59
N LEU A 258 -6.96 3.15 7.30
CA LEU A 258 -6.13 2.22 8.10
C LEU A 258 -6.19 2.52 9.60
N ASN A 259 -6.04 3.77 9.98
CA ASN A 259 -6.03 4.19 11.39
C ASN A 259 -7.39 4.12 12.10
N THR A 260 -8.48 3.85 11.39
CA THR A 260 -9.83 3.69 11.98
C THR A 260 -10.35 2.26 11.93
N MET A 261 -9.58 1.31 11.40
CA MET A 261 -9.93 -0.11 11.43
C MET A 261 -9.89 -0.62 12.88
N GLU A 262 -10.90 -1.41 13.25
CA GLU A 262 -11.08 -1.92 14.62
C GLU A 262 -9.83 -2.67 15.14
N LYS A 263 -9.16 -3.42 14.26
CA LYS A 263 -7.92 -4.14 14.62
C LYS A 263 -6.79 -3.23 15.12
N PHE A 264 -6.74 -1.95 14.72
CA PHE A 264 -5.70 -1.00 15.13
C PHE A 264 -6.12 -0.09 16.29
N LEU A 265 -7.43 -0.03 16.60
CA LEU A 265 -7.93 0.73 17.75
C LEU A 265 -7.74 -0.01 19.07
N LYS A 266 -7.52 -1.31 19.03
CA LYS A 266 -7.33 -2.19 20.20
C LYS A 266 -5.86 -2.41 20.57
N TRP A 267 -4.93 -1.76 19.90
CA TRP A 267 -3.48 -1.85 20.16
C TRP A 267 -3.03 -0.89 21.26
#